data_eb7a8bb1bc6e453a497c1b9c871c2f54
#
_entry.id   eb7a8bb1bc6e453a497c1b9c871c2f54
#
_cell.length_a   1.000
_cell.length_b   1.000
_cell.length_c   1.000
_cell.angle_alpha   90.00
_cell.angle_beta   90.00
_cell.angle_gamma   90.00
#
_symmetry.space_group_name_H-M   'P 1'
#
loop_
_entity.id
_entity.type
_entity.pdbx_description
1 polymer ?
#
loop_
_entity_poly.entity_id
_entity_poly.type
_entity_poly.pdbx_seq_one_letter_code
_entity_poly.pdbx_strand_id
1 'polypeptide(L)'
;MQPASVRAAAEQAADVNLLINDAGVLGFGGALDGDLELFQRDLATNYLGTLRVSRALVPALEANRPAAIVNILTLIALAPVPPMAGYSASKTAAHSISQALRAELRDRGVDVVGAYPGGIDTDMLGGVDADKAAPELVAARIVAGITAGDQVIWPDDASAGAGAVYLADPVRLENLLAG
;
A
#
# COMPACT_ATOMS: atom_id res chain seq x y z
N MET A 1 -13.15 8.68 -3.57
CA MET A 1 -14.04 7.94 -2.62
C MET A 1 -14.84 8.96 -1.81
N GLN A 2 -16.17 8.85 -1.80
CA GLN A 2 -17.04 9.83 -1.14
C GLN A 2 -17.11 9.55 0.38
N PRO A 3 -17.03 10.58 1.25
CA PRO A 3 -17.07 10.37 2.71
C PRO A 3 -18.33 9.68 3.23
N ALA A 4 -19.47 9.87 2.56
CA ALA A 4 -20.74 9.23 2.93
C ALA A 4 -20.72 7.72 2.68
N SER A 5 -20.15 7.23 1.57
CA SER A 5 -20.05 5.80 1.27
C SER A 5 -19.11 5.06 2.23
N VAL A 6 -18.03 5.72 2.66
CA VAL A 6 -17.11 5.16 3.66
C VAL A 6 -17.79 4.99 5.01
N ARG A 7 -18.57 5.98 5.47
CA ARG A 7 -19.34 5.88 6.72
C ARG A 7 -20.37 4.75 6.66
N ALA A 8 -21.14 4.69 5.57
CA ALA A 8 -22.13 3.62 5.41
C ALA A 8 -21.49 2.22 5.42
N ALA A 9 -20.31 2.06 4.82
CA ALA A 9 -19.57 0.80 4.86
C ALA A 9 -19.09 0.47 6.29
N ALA A 10 -18.57 1.46 7.03
CA ALA A 10 -18.12 1.27 8.40
C ALA A 10 -19.27 0.91 9.36
N GLU A 11 -20.45 1.47 9.17
CA GLU A 11 -21.66 1.12 9.94
C GLU A 11 -22.09 -0.35 9.73
N GLN A 12 -21.85 -0.90 8.53
CA GLN A 12 -22.16 -2.30 8.21
C GLN A 12 -21.08 -3.29 8.65
N ALA A 13 -19.87 -2.81 8.92
CA ALA A 13 -18.70 -3.61 9.27
C ALA A 13 -18.34 -3.47 10.77
N ALA A 14 -19.35 -3.49 11.64
CA ALA A 14 -19.15 -3.29 13.08
C ALA A 14 -18.39 -4.45 13.78
N ASP A 15 -18.35 -5.62 13.17
CA ASP A 15 -17.70 -6.85 13.65
C ASP A 15 -16.33 -7.11 13.03
N VAL A 16 -15.80 -6.16 12.21
CA VAL A 16 -14.53 -6.32 11.52
C VAL A 16 -13.35 -6.29 12.50
N ASN A 17 -12.41 -7.21 12.33
CA ASN A 17 -11.12 -7.23 13.01
C ASN A 17 -9.91 -7.23 12.06
N LEU A 18 -10.14 -7.34 10.75
CA LEU A 18 -9.10 -7.22 9.72
C LEU A 18 -9.58 -6.29 8.61
N LEU A 19 -8.87 -5.20 8.41
CA LEU A 19 -9.06 -4.28 7.28
C LEU A 19 -7.92 -4.44 6.28
N ILE A 20 -8.23 -4.74 5.02
CA ILE A 20 -7.26 -4.74 3.94
C ILE A 20 -7.57 -3.58 2.98
N ASN A 21 -6.70 -2.58 2.94
CA ASN A 21 -6.76 -1.47 2.00
C ASN A 21 -6.00 -1.85 0.72
N ASP A 22 -6.73 -2.37 -0.26
CA ASP A 22 -6.20 -2.81 -1.56
C ASP A 22 -6.58 -1.88 -2.72
N ALA A 23 -7.67 -1.12 -2.58
CA ALA A 23 -8.14 -0.20 -3.61
C ALA A 23 -7.06 0.79 -4.03
N GLY A 24 -6.75 0.84 -5.31
CA GLY A 24 -5.74 1.72 -5.87
C GLY A 24 -5.96 2.05 -7.33
N VAL A 25 -5.31 3.11 -7.78
CA VAL A 25 -5.26 3.52 -9.19
C VAL A 25 -3.83 3.90 -9.54
N LEU A 26 -3.48 3.78 -10.82
CA LEU A 26 -2.15 4.09 -11.34
C LEU A 26 -2.27 5.04 -12.53
N GLY A 27 -1.60 6.19 -12.46
CA GLY A 27 -1.37 7.11 -13.55
C GLY A 27 0.07 7.02 -14.04
N PHE A 28 0.25 6.89 -15.37
CA PHE A 28 1.57 7.00 -15.99
C PHE A 28 1.90 8.48 -16.24
N GLY A 29 3.17 8.83 -16.12
CA GLY A 29 3.71 10.15 -16.38
C GLY A 29 4.94 10.45 -15.53
N GLY A 30 5.89 11.18 -16.12
CA GLY A 30 7.10 11.67 -15.45
C GLY A 30 6.81 12.86 -14.52
N ALA A 31 7.77 13.19 -13.67
CA ALA A 31 7.64 14.32 -12.75
C ALA A 31 7.65 15.68 -13.48
N LEU A 32 8.21 15.75 -14.69
CA LEU A 32 8.35 16.99 -15.46
C LEU A 32 7.19 17.22 -16.44
N ASP A 33 6.57 16.16 -16.95
CA ASP A 33 5.63 16.19 -18.07
C ASP A 33 4.33 15.42 -17.81
N GLY A 34 4.21 14.75 -16.67
CA GLY A 34 3.02 13.98 -16.30
C GLY A 34 1.80 14.87 -16.05
N ASP A 35 0.62 14.32 -16.35
CA ASP A 35 -0.66 15.00 -16.11
C ASP A 35 -0.94 15.15 -14.61
N LEU A 36 -1.04 16.38 -14.13
CA LEU A 36 -1.33 16.71 -12.74
C LEU A 36 -2.69 16.20 -12.26
N GLU A 37 -3.68 16.03 -13.15
CA GLU A 37 -4.99 15.48 -12.78
C GLU A 37 -4.85 13.98 -12.41
N LEU A 38 -3.99 13.23 -13.12
CA LEU A 38 -3.66 11.85 -12.77
C LEU A 38 -2.95 11.78 -11.41
N PHE A 39 -2.01 12.69 -11.14
CA PHE A 39 -1.32 12.77 -9.85
C PHE A 39 -2.29 13.05 -8.71
N GLN A 40 -3.21 14.00 -8.89
CA GLN A 40 -4.24 14.32 -7.90
C GLN A 40 -5.19 13.14 -7.67
N ARG A 41 -5.60 12.43 -8.73
CA ARG A 41 -6.43 11.22 -8.65
C ARG A 41 -5.71 10.12 -7.85
N ASP A 42 -4.45 9.88 -8.13
CA ASP A 42 -3.64 8.86 -7.45
C ASP A 42 -3.48 9.19 -5.96
N LEU A 43 -3.18 10.45 -5.60
CA LEU A 43 -3.15 10.91 -4.22
C LEU A 43 -4.53 10.80 -3.53
N ALA A 44 -5.60 11.19 -4.22
CA ALA A 44 -6.95 11.14 -3.65
C ALA A 44 -7.41 9.70 -3.36
N THR A 45 -6.99 8.73 -4.19
CA THR A 45 -7.37 7.33 -4.03
C THR A 45 -6.41 6.58 -3.13
N ASN A 46 -5.12 6.53 -3.50
CA ASN A 46 -4.16 5.66 -2.86
C ASN A 46 -3.76 6.11 -1.45
N TYR A 47 -3.74 7.44 -1.20
CA TYR A 47 -3.38 8.00 0.09
C TYR A 47 -4.61 8.41 0.90
N LEU A 48 -5.39 9.41 0.42
CA LEU A 48 -6.52 9.92 1.19
C LEU A 48 -7.66 8.90 1.32
N GLY A 49 -7.84 8.03 0.31
CA GLY A 49 -8.78 6.91 0.36
C GLY A 49 -8.44 5.94 1.49
N THR A 50 -7.21 5.44 1.51
CA THR A 50 -6.67 4.56 2.56
C THR A 50 -6.84 5.16 3.95
N LEU A 51 -6.45 6.44 4.13
CA LEU A 51 -6.59 7.12 5.42
C LEU A 51 -8.05 7.27 5.85
N ARG A 52 -8.96 7.62 4.93
CA ARG A 52 -10.39 7.77 5.26
C ARG A 52 -11.03 6.46 5.69
N VAL A 53 -10.74 5.36 4.99
CA VAL A 53 -11.27 4.03 5.32
C VAL A 53 -10.70 3.56 6.67
N SER A 54 -9.39 3.69 6.88
CA SER A 54 -8.75 3.34 8.15
C SER A 54 -9.37 4.09 9.31
N ARG A 55 -9.50 5.42 9.23
CA ARG A 55 -10.13 6.25 10.28
C ARG A 55 -11.56 5.84 10.59
N ALA A 56 -12.34 5.50 9.57
CA ALA A 56 -13.74 5.13 9.76
C ALA A 56 -13.90 3.78 10.47
N LEU A 57 -12.95 2.85 10.27
CA LEU A 57 -13.02 1.48 10.82
C LEU A 57 -12.22 1.29 12.12
N VAL A 58 -11.33 2.22 12.50
CA VAL A 58 -10.58 2.13 13.75
C VAL A 58 -11.49 1.84 14.98
N PRO A 59 -12.65 2.47 15.18
CA PRO A 59 -13.50 2.15 16.33
C PRO A 59 -13.99 0.69 16.35
N ALA A 60 -14.33 0.12 15.19
CA ALA A 60 -14.75 -1.28 15.10
C ALA A 60 -13.56 -2.23 15.33
N LEU A 61 -12.39 -1.93 14.73
CA LEU A 61 -11.18 -2.71 14.95
C LEU A 61 -10.76 -2.75 16.42
N GLU A 62 -10.85 -1.62 17.13
CA GLU A 62 -10.56 -1.56 18.56
C GLU A 62 -11.55 -2.35 19.42
N ALA A 63 -12.81 -2.44 18.99
CA ALA A 63 -13.83 -3.21 19.69
C ALA A 63 -13.65 -4.72 19.47
N ASN A 64 -13.06 -5.15 18.34
CA ASN A 64 -12.95 -6.56 17.93
C ASN A 64 -11.50 -7.09 17.95
N ARG A 65 -10.70 -6.69 18.93
CA ARG A 65 -9.30 -7.11 19.07
C ARG A 65 -9.15 -8.61 19.36
N PRO A 66 -8.05 -9.26 18.92
CA PRO A 66 -6.93 -8.70 18.14
C PRO A 66 -7.34 -8.29 16.76
N ALA A 67 -6.83 -7.14 16.27
CA ALA A 67 -7.23 -6.56 15.00
C ALA A 67 -6.03 -6.01 14.22
N ALA A 68 -6.17 -5.91 12.89
CA ALA A 68 -5.12 -5.38 12.04
C ALA A 68 -5.66 -4.53 10.88
N ILE A 69 -4.85 -3.57 10.45
CA ILE A 69 -4.97 -2.83 9.20
C ILE A 69 -3.81 -3.26 8.30
N VAL A 70 -4.11 -3.76 7.12
CA VAL A 70 -3.12 -4.12 6.08
C VAL A 70 -3.25 -3.13 4.93
N ASN A 71 -2.18 -2.40 4.64
CA ASN A 71 -2.13 -1.49 3.50
C ASN A 71 -1.32 -2.13 2.37
N ILE A 72 -1.95 -2.35 1.21
CA ILE A 72 -1.26 -2.82 0.01
C ILE A 72 -0.57 -1.60 -0.63
N LEU A 73 0.72 -1.52 -0.40
CA LEU A 73 1.60 -0.48 -0.90
C LEU A 73 2.25 -0.91 -2.22
N THR A 74 3.52 -0.69 -2.39
CA THR A 74 4.33 -1.17 -3.51
C THR A 74 5.80 -0.92 -3.20
N LEU A 75 6.68 -1.68 -3.83
CA LEU A 75 8.12 -1.44 -3.80
C LEU A 75 8.48 0.00 -4.20
N ILE A 76 7.83 0.54 -5.25
CA ILE A 76 8.12 1.89 -5.74
C ILE A 76 7.58 3.03 -4.86
N ALA A 77 6.97 2.70 -3.69
CA ALA A 77 6.75 3.66 -2.62
C ALA A 77 8.04 4.02 -1.86
N LEU A 78 9.09 3.21 -1.99
CA LEU A 78 10.37 3.37 -1.30
C LEU A 78 11.42 4.05 -2.18
N ALA A 79 11.36 3.81 -3.49
CA ALA A 79 12.16 4.50 -4.47
C ALA A 79 11.34 4.61 -5.78
N PRO A 80 11.09 5.81 -6.31
CA PRO A 80 10.19 6.02 -7.42
C PRO A 80 10.79 5.51 -8.74
N VAL A 81 9.92 5.09 -9.66
CA VAL A 81 10.28 4.90 -11.07
C VAL A 81 9.79 6.09 -11.89
N PRO A 82 10.63 6.67 -12.77
CA PRO A 82 10.30 7.92 -13.47
C PRO A 82 8.95 7.90 -14.22
N PRO A 83 8.58 6.83 -14.97
CA PRO A 83 7.31 6.80 -15.72
C PRO A 83 6.05 6.74 -14.83
N MET A 84 6.19 6.57 -13.52
CA MET A 84 5.08 6.43 -12.56
C MET A 84 5.24 7.41 -11.39
N ALA A 85 5.74 8.64 -11.65
CA ALA A 85 6.10 9.59 -10.62
C ALA A 85 4.93 9.94 -9.67
N GLY A 86 3.75 10.22 -10.20
CA GLY A 86 2.55 10.53 -9.41
C GLY A 86 2.07 9.35 -8.58
N TYR A 87 2.05 8.16 -9.17
CA TYR A 87 1.70 6.93 -8.47
C TYR A 87 2.68 6.63 -7.34
N SER A 88 4.00 6.68 -7.63
CA SER A 88 5.04 6.49 -6.61
C SER A 88 4.86 7.46 -5.44
N ALA A 89 4.67 8.75 -5.71
CA ALA A 89 4.43 9.77 -4.69
C ALA A 89 3.18 9.46 -3.84
N SER A 90 2.09 9.01 -4.46
CA SER A 90 0.86 8.64 -3.76
C SER A 90 1.05 7.43 -2.82
N LYS A 91 1.81 6.44 -3.26
CA LYS A 91 2.13 5.24 -2.46
C LYS A 91 3.19 5.54 -1.39
N THR A 92 4.12 6.48 -1.62
CA THR A 92 5.04 6.99 -0.59
C THR A 92 4.25 7.73 0.51
N ALA A 93 3.25 8.53 0.15
CA ALA A 93 2.37 9.15 1.14
C ALA A 93 1.56 8.11 1.93
N ALA A 94 1.07 7.05 1.27
CA ALA A 94 0.40 5.94 1.94
C ALA A 94 1.35 5.13 2.84
N HIS A 95 2.61 4.95 2.45
CA HIS A 95 3.65 4.36 3.30
C HIS A 95 3.87 5.18 4.57
N SER A 96 4.07 6.49 4.43
CA SER A 96 4.29 7.39 5.57
C SER A 96 3.11 7.38 6.54
N ILE A 97 1.87 7.44 6.05
CA ILE A 97 0.70 7.40 6.94
C ILE A 97 0.49 6.03 7.58
N SER A 98 0.91 4.94 6.95
CA SER A 98 0.90 3.60 7.56
C SER A 98 1.84 3.54 8.77
N GLN A 99 3.01 4.18 8.70
CA GLN A 99 3.93 4.29 9.84
C GLN A 99 3.33 5.13 10.97
N ALA A 100 2.67 6.25 10.66
CA ALA A 100 2.00 7.09 11.65
C ALA A 100 0.85 6.32 12.33
N LEU A 101 -0.02 5.66 11.56
CA LEU A 101 -1.09 4.82 12.11
C LEU A 101 -0.54 3.70 13.00
N ARG A 102 0.58 3.07 12.63
CA ARG A 102 1.23 2.03 13.45
C ARG A 102 1.67 2.59 14.80
N ALA A 103 2.24 3.78 14.81
CA ALA A 103 2.65 4.44 16.04
C ALA A 103 1.44 4.82 16.93
N GLU A 104 0.38 5.38 16.33
CA GLU A 104 -0.82 5.83 17.05
C GLU A 104 -1.67 4.67 17.60
N LEU A 105 -1.68 3.51 16.91
CA LEU A 105 -2.52 2.37 17.25
C LEU A 105 -1.81 1.29 18.07
N ARG A 106 -0.50 1.41 18.30
CA ARG A 106 0.32 0.44 19.04
C ARG A 106 -0.28 0.04 20.37
N ASP A 107 -0.63 1.02 21.18
CA ASP A 107 -1.16 0.78 22.54
C ASP A 107 -2.70 0.60 22.54
N ARG A 108 -3.31 0.63 21.34
CA ARG A 108 -4.74 0.47 21.13
C ARG A 108 -5.12 -0.94 20.65
N GLY A 109 -4.13 -1.83 20.51
CA GLY A 109 -4.34 -3.24 20.15
C GLY A 109 -4.79 -3.47 18.71
N VAL A 110 -4.39 -2.58 17.79
CA VAL A 110 -4.62 -2.70 16.36
C VAL A 110 -3.27 -2.63 15.66
N ASP A 111 -2.86 -3.72 15.03
CA ASP A 111 -1.63 -3.80 14.25
C ASP A 111 -1.78 -3.09 12.90
N VAL A 112 -0.69 -2.50 12.40
CA VAL A 112 -0.68 -1.88 11.07
C VAL A 112 0.46 -2.45 10.23
N VAL A 113 0.09 -3.15 9.18
CA VAL A 113 0.98 -3.90 8.28
C VAL A 113 1.09 -3.18 6.94
N GLY A 114 2.29 -3.07 6.41
CA GLY A 114 2.54 -2.63 5.03
C GLY A 114 3.01 -3.80 4.17
N ALA A 115 2.31 -4.10 3.10
CA ALA A 115 2.76 -5.05 2.07
C ALA A 115 3.31 -4.28 0.86
N TYR A 116 4.49 -4.66 0.39
CA TYR A 116 5.24 -3.93 -0.65
C TYR A 116 5.51 -4.81 -1.88
N PRO A 117 4.48 -5.21 -2.63
CA PRO A 117 4.70 -6.01 -3.83
C PRO A 117 5.50 -5.24 -4.89
N GLY A 118 6.19 -6.00 -5.74
CA GLY A 118 6.71 -5.55 -7.02
C GLY A 118 5.62 -5.49 -8.09
N GLY A 119 5.94 -5.85 -9.32
CA GLY A 119 4.95 -5.99 -10.39
C GLY A 119 4.07 -7.21 -10.17
N ILE A 120 2.74 -7.03 -10.23
CA ILE A 120 1.76 -8.13 -10.16
C ILE A 120 1.05 -8.24 -11.50
N ASP A 121 0.81 -9.46 -11.98
CA ASP A 121 0.12 -9.71 -13.24
C ASP A 121 -1.39 -9.49 -13.08
N THR A 122 -1.78 -8.22 -13.27
CA THR A 122 -3.16 -7.73 -13.14
C THR A 122 -3.46 -6.74 -14.27
N ASP A 123 -4.73 -6.43 -14.46
CA ASP A 123 -5.18 -5.43 -15.44
C ASP A 123 -4.51 -4.06 -15.26
N MET A 124 -4.15 -3.69 -14.02
CA MET A 124 -3.46 -2.42 -13.72
C MET A 124 -2.11 -2.29 -14.44
N LEU A 125 -1.40 -3.39 -14.62
CA LEU A 125 -0.12 -3.46 -15.34
C LEU A 125 -0.26 -4.14 -16.71
N GLY A 126 -1.49 -4.22 -17.24
CA GLY A 126 -1.74 -4.66 -18.61
C GLY A 126 -0.98 -3.78 -19.60
N GLY A 127 -0.18 -4.39 -20.47
CA GLY A 127 0.66 -3.66 -21.44
C GLY A 127 2.01 -3.16 -20.92
N VAL A 128 2.33 -3.33 -19.64
CA VAL A 128 3.70 -3.12 -19.13
C VAL A 128 4.50 -4.39 -19.37
N ASP A 129 5.60 -4.27 -20.14
CA ASP A 129 6.55 -5.35 -20.40
C ASP A 129 7.59 -5.40 -19.27
N ALA A 130 7.28 -6.20 -18.25
CA ALA A 130 8.14 -6.42 -17.08
C ALA A 130 7.82 -7.77 -16.46
N ASP A 131 8.73 -8.32 -15.69
CA ASP A 131 8.49 -9.51 -14.88
C ASP A 131 7.42 -9.19 -13.83
N LYS A 132 6.40 -10.05 -13.75
CA LYS A 132 5.26 -9.90 -12.84
C LYS A 132 5.04 -11.17 -12.04
N ALA A 133 4.76 -11.02 -10.76
CA ALA A 133 4.39 -12.15 -9.90
C ALA A 133 2.91 -12.50 -10.11
N ALA A 134 2.57 -13.79 -9.97
CA ALA A 134 1.18 -14.24 -9.99
C ALA A 134 0.41 -13.66 -8.78
N PRO A 135 -0.81 -13.12 -8.97
CA PRO A 135 -1.62 -12.55 -7.88
C PRO A 135 -1.84 -13.51 -6.72
N GLU A 136 -2.06 -14.80 -7.01
CA GLU A 136 -2.29 -15.84 -6.00
C GLU A 136 -1.06 -16.05 -5.11
N LEU A 137 0.15 -16.01 -5.68
CA LEU A 137 1.39 -16.10 -4.92
C LEU A 137 1.56 -14.92 -3.97
N VAL A 138 1.34 -13.70 -4.50
CA VAL A 138 1.42 -12.45 -3.73
C VAL A 138 0.42 -12.48 -2.57
N ALA A 139 -0.84 -12.81 -2.86
CA ALA A 139 -1.89 -12.90 -1.84
C ALA A 139 -1.55 -13.93 -0.75
N ALA A 140 -1.09 -15.12 -1.14
CA ALA A 140 -0.71 -16.18 -0.20
C ALA A 140 0.44 -15.73 0.73
N ARG A 141 1.46 -15.05 0.20
CA ARG A 141 2.58 -14.53 0.99
C ARG A 141 2.17 -13.38 1.91
N ILE A 142 1.23 -12.52 1.48
CA ILE A 142 0.65 -11.47 2.35
C ILE A 142 -0.07 -12.12 3.52
N VAL A 143 -0.94 -13.10 3.28
CA VAL A 143 -1.67 -13.81 4.34
C VAL A 143 -0.71 -14.51 5.31
N ALA A 144 0.34 -15.15 4.79
CA ALA A 144 1.37 -15.79 5.61
C ALA A 144 2.09 -14.77 6.52
N GLY A 145 2.48 -13.61 5.99
CA GLY A 145 3.13 -12.56 6.77
C GLY A 145 2.20 -11.97 7.84
N ILE A 146 0.91 -11.73 7.52
CA ILE A 146 -0.08 -11.30 8.52
C ILE A 146 -0.18 -12.32 9.65
N THR A 147 -0.25 -13.61 9.30
CA THR A 147 -0.35 -14.71 10.28
C THR A 147 0.90 -14.82 11.14
N ALA A 148 2.07 -14.51 10.59
CA ALA A 148 3.34 -14.49 11.32
C ALA A 148 3.52 -13.26 12.22
N GLY A 149 2.67 -12.24 12.09
CA GLY A 149 2.76 -10.97 12.83
C GLY A 149 3.77 -9.98 12.23
N ASP A 150 4.10 -10.13 10.93
CA ASP A 150 5.04 -9.25 10.26
C ASP A 150 4.44 -7.85 10.06
N GLN A 151 5.16 -6.80 10.40
CA GLN A 151 4.76 -5.42 10.16
C GLN A 151 5.08 -4.92 8.74
N VAL A 152 6.04 -5.57 8.09
CA VAL A 152 6.50 -5.29 6.72
C VAL A 152 6.57 -6.58 5.94
N ILE A 153 5.84 -6.67 4.85
CA ILE A 153 5.74 -7.88 4.03
C ILE A 153 6.27 -7.60 2.62
N TRP A 154 7.22 -8.44 2.18
CA TRP A 154 7.76 -8.48 0.82
C TRP A 154 7.19 -9.71 0.10
N PRO A 155 6.05 -9.59 -0.59
CA PRO A 155 5.28 -10.75 -0.96
C PRO A 155 5.72 -11.47 -2.26
N ASP A 156 6.76 -10.98 -2.91
CA ASP A 156 7.36 -11.61 -4.11
C ASP A 156 8.89 -11.50 -4.09
N ASP A 157 9.56 -12.22 -4.97
CA ASP A 157 11.03 -12.32 -4.95
C ASP A 157 11.69 -11.00 -5.37
N ALA A 158 11.06 -10.24 -6.30
CA ALA A 158 11.56 -8.93 -6.71
C ALA A 158 11.48 -7.94 -5.54
N SER A 159 10.35 -7.90 -4.84
CA SER A 159 10.17 -7.03 -3.69
C SER A 159 11.05 -7.42 -2.50
N ALA A 160 11.26 -8.72 -2.26
CA ALA A 160 12.16 -9.19 -1.21
C ALA A 160 13.62 -8.78 -1.49
N GLY A 161 14.08 -8.94 -2.74
CA GLY A 161 15.42 -8.52 -3.15
C GLY A 161 15.61 -7.00 -3.04
N ALA A 162 14.66 -6.23 -3.56
CA ALA A 162 14.72 -4.77 -3.50
C ALA A 162 14.54 -4.23 -2.07
N GLY A 163 13.72 -4.86 -1.25
CA GLY A 163 13.57 -4.54 0.17
C GLY A 163 14.89 -4.71 0.93
N ALA A 164 15.64 -5.78 0.65
CA ALA A 164 16.97 -5.99 1.22
C ALA A 164 17.97 -4.88 0.80
N VAL A 165 17.92 -4.45 -0.47
CA VAL A 165 18.73 -3.32 -0.95
C VAL A 165 18.34 -2.03 -0.25
N TYR A 166 17.03 -1.74 -0.14
CA TYR A 166 16.53 -0.54 0.54
C TYR A 166 16.99 -0.45 1.99
N LEU A 167 16.91 -1.55 2.72
CA LEU A 167 17.31 -1.59 4.13
C LEU A 167 18.80 -1.39 4.33
N ALA A 168 19.63 -1.79 3.35
CA ALA A 168 21.06 -1.62 3.38
C ALA A 168 21.53 -0.25 2.87
N ASP A 169 20.92 0.24 1.78
CA ASP A 169 21.28 1.49 1.12
C ASP A 169 20.10 2.00 0.26
N PRO A 170 19.27 2.92 0.78
CA PRO A 170 18.13 3.48 0.04
C PRO A 170 18.52 4.15 -1.29
N VAL A 171 19.67 4.83 -1.33
CA VAL A 171 20.14 5.51 -2.55
C VAL A 171 20.50 4.50 -3.64
N ARG A 172 21.03 3.34 -3.26
CA ARG A 172 21.30 2.25 -4.20
C ARG A 172 20.00 1.74 -4.84
N LEU A 173 18.93 1.61 -4.05
CA LEU A 173 17.63 1.21 -4.61
C LEU A 173 17.09 2.27 -5.58
N GLU A 174 17.19 3.55 -5.23
CA GLU A 174 16.80 4.66 -6.11
C GLU A 174 17.51 4.57 -7.46
N ASN A 175 18.84 4.40 -7.46
CA ASN A 175 19.63 4.27 -8.69
C ASN A 175 19.25 3.03 -9.51
N LEU A 176 18.92 1.91 -8.86
CA LEU A 176 18.50 0.67 -9.55
C LEU A 176 17.14 0.81 -10.23
N LEU A 177 16.22 1.58 -9.65
CA LEU A 177 14.86 1.76 -10.19
C LEU A 177 14.74 2.94 -11.16
N ALA A 178 15.70 3.86 -11.15
CA ALA A 178 15.75 4.98 -12.09
C ALA A 178 16.17 4.57 -13.51
N GLY A 179 16.85 3.43 -13.69
CA GLY A 179 17.32 2.88 -14.99
C GLY A 179 18.76 3.25 -15.26
#